data_63884ce86b6f0d6436b5186eace16ff5
#
_entry.id   63884ce86b6f0d6436b5186eace16ff5
#
_cell.length_a   1.000
_cell.length_b   1.000
_cell.length_c   1.000
_cell.angle_alpha   90.00
_cell.angle_beta   90.00
_cell.angle_gamma   90.00
#
_symmetry.space_group_name_H-M   'P 1'
#
loop_
_entity.id
_entity.type
_entity.pdbx_description
1 polymer ?
#
loop_
_entity_poly.entity_id
_entity_poly.type
_entity_poly.pdbx_seq_one_letter_code
_entity_poly.pdbx_strand_id
1 'polypeptide(L)'
;GSKEYQLCMDLVKYDVKMEIQKRYDALYGEDFWEQSYEGQYGYEILADHTVEKIKYIHAVYDLAKECGDVSDSSYEALEQRWKDENAERSEKVAKGEVIYGLKEYTFQLYLDYEISTLKEQYCNDLTREGMKLTEAEVLECYESRDWIFGGNEENADLETARVAVEREVREQKY
;
A
#
# COMPACT_ATOMS: atom_id res chain seq x y z
N GLY A 1 -17.11 -8.09 -2.59
CA GLY A 1 -18.00 -9.16 -2.07
C GLY A 1 -17.75 -9.47 -0.59
N SER A 2 -18.48 -10.45 -0.03
CA SER A 2 -18.36 -10.79 1.41
C SER A 2 -16.93 -11.21 1.82
N LYS A 3 -16.24 -11.99 0.98
CA LYS A 3 -14.84 -12.39 1.22
C LYS A 3 -13.88 -11.21 1.21
N GLU A 4 -14.03 -10.34 0.25
CA GLU A 4 -13.23 -9.13 0.12
C GLU A 4 -13.42 -8.17 1.31
N TYR A 5 -14.67 -7.99 1.75
CA TYR A 5 -14.97 -7.20 2.94
C TYR A 5 -14.28 -7.77 4.18
N GLN A 6 -14.39 -9.08 4.40
CA GLN A 6 -13.76 -9.76 5.52
C GLN A 6 -12.24 -9.59 5.48
N LEU A 7 -11.62 -9.78 4.31
CA LEU A 7 -10.19 -9.56 4.14
C LEU A 7 -9.79 -8.13 4.52
N CYS A 8 -10.46 -7.13 3.93
CA CYS A 8 -10.14 -5.73 4.18
C CYS A 8 -10.35 -5.34 5.64
N MET A 9 -11.40 -5.89 6.28
CA MET A 9 -11.62 -5.71 7.71
C MET A 9 -10.47 -6.29 8.54
N ASP A 10 -10.00 -7.49 8.21
CA ASP A 10 -8.88 -8.12 8.91
C ASP A 10 -7.58 -7.33 8.73
N LEU A 11 -7.36 -6.74 7.54
CA LEU A 11 -6.21 -5.89 7.23
C LEU A 11 -6.17 -4.61 8.11
N VAL A 12 -7.31 -3.96 8.32
CA VAL A 12 -7.36 -2.67 9.03
C VAL A 12 -7.64 -2.79 10.52
N LYS A 13 -8.13 -3.94 10.99
CA LYS A 13 -8.63 -4.13 12.35
C LYS A 13 -7.61 -3.78 13.44
N TYR A 14 -6.35 -4.15 13.24
CA TYR A 14 -5.30 -3.85 14.23
C TYR A 14 -5.04 -2.35 14.31
N ASP A 15 -4.89 -1.68 13.18
CA ASP A 15 -4.57 -0.25 13.11
C ASP A 15 -5.73 0.58 13.66
N VAL A 16 -6.96 0.25 13.31
CA VAL A 16 -8.17 0.89 13.86
C VAL A 16 -8.25 0.71 15.37
N LYS A 17 -7.94 -0.49 15.88
CA LYS A 17 -7.85 -0.71 17.32
C LYS A 17 -6.85 0.23 17.98
N MET A 18 -5.64 0.32 17.42
CA MET A 18 -4.57 1.17 17.96
C MET A 18 -4.92 2.66 17.87
N GLU A 19 -5.60 3.08 16.81
CA GLU A 19 -6.10 4.44 16.65
C GLU A 19 -7.12 4.79 17.73
N ILE A 20 -8.14 3.94 17.94
CA ILE A 20 -9.16 4.13 18.97
C ILE A 20 -8.52 4.20 20.34
N GLN A 21 -7.61 3.28 20.68
CA GLN A 21 -6.91 3.28 21.96
C GLN A 21 -6.11 4.57 22.17
N LYS A 22 -5.40 5.03 21.18
CA LYS A 22 -4.58 6.25 21.27
C LYS A 22 -5.43 7.52 21.35
N ARG A 23 -6.51 7.59 20.57
CA ARG A 23 -7.33 8.79 20.46
C ARG A 23 -8.25 9.00 21.67
N TYR A 24 -8.77 7.90 22.22
CA TYR A 24 -9.80 7.94 23.27
C TYR A 24 -9.32 7.39 24.62
N ASP A 25 -8.03 7.05 24.75
CA ASP A 25 -7.44 6.39 25.93
C ASP A 25 -8.23 5.13 26.33
N ALA A 26 -8.74 4.39 25.33
CA ALA A 26 -9.62 3.25 25.51
C ALA A 26 -8.83 1.97 25.81
N LEU A 27 -9.31 1.20 26.81
CA LEU A 27 -8.75 -0.11 27.10
C LEU A 27 -9.40 -1.18 26.20
N TYR A 28 -8.57 -2.07 25.64
CA TYR A 28 -9.08 -3.19 24.85
C TYR A 28 -9.69 -4.25 25.78
N GLY A 29 -10.96 -4.59 25.56
CA GLY A 29 -11.74 -5.56 26.32
C GLY A 29 -12.84 -6.19 25.47
N GLU A 30 -13.69 -7.01 26.10
CA GLU A 30 -14.76 -7.74 25.39
C GLU A 30 -15.72 -6.80 24.64
N ASP A 31 -16.06 -5.67 25.27
CA ASP A 31 -17.02 -4.68 24.74
C ASP A 31 -16.36 -3.59 23.86
N PHE A 32 -15.06 -3.70 23.56
CA PHE A 32 -14.29 -2.65 22.88
C PHE A 32 -14.97 -2.16 21.59
N TRP A 33 -15.44 -3.07 20.78
CA TRP A 33 -16.09 -2.73 19.51
C TRP A 33 -17.53 -2.25 19.66
N GLU A 34 -18.15 -2.54 20.79
CA GLU A 34 -19.54 -2.14 21.12
C GLU A 34 -19.60 -0.83 21.92
N GLN A 35 -18.46 -0.32 22.37
CA GLN A 35 -18.39 0.98 23.04
C GLN A 35 -18.55 2.12 22.04
N SER A 36 -19.15 3.22 22.51
CA SER A 36 -19.28 4.46 21.73
C SER A 36 -18.12 5.40 22.00
N TYR A 37 -17.47 5.86 20.96
CA TYR A 37 -16.38 6.82 20.94
C TYR A 37 -16.86 8.10 20.23
N GLU A 38 -17.14 9.15 20.98
CA GLU A 38 -17.69 10.43 20.47
C GLU A 38 -18.95 10.28 19.61
N GLY A 39 -19.79 9.28 19.94
CA GLY A 39 -21.08 9.06 19.27
C GLY A 39 -21.07 8.05 18.13
N GLN A 40 -19.90 7.45 17.82
CA GLN A 40 -19.76 6.37 16.86
C GLN A 40 -19.29 5.09 17.57
N TYR A 41 -19.90 3.96 17.28
CA TYR A 41 -19.47 2.68 17.86
C TYR A 41 -18.16 2.18 17.24
N GLY A 42 -17.35 1.45 18.02
CA GLY A 42 -16.07 0.90 17.53
C GLY A 42 -16.21 0.05 16.26
N TYR A 43 -17.29 -0.76 16.16
CA TYR A 43 -17.56 -1.54 14.95
C TYR A 43 -17.95 -0.67 13.73
N GLU A 44 -18.53 0.51 13.93
CA GLU A 44 -18.85 1.46 12.86
C GLU A 44 -17.55 2.12 12.34
N ILE A 45 -16.67 2.52 13.26
CA ILE A 45 -15.33 3.03 12.90
C ILE A 45 -14.57 1.97 12.08
N LEU A 46 -14.58 0.71 12.53
CA LEU A 46 -13.97 -0.40 11.81
C LEU A 46 -14.59 -0.60 10.42
N ALA A 47 -15.92 -0.50 10.31
CA ALA A 47 -16.63 -0.63 9.04
C ALA A 47 -16.25 0.49 8.05
N ASP A 48 -16.15 1.73 8.53
CA ASP A 48 -15.74 2.87 7.70
C ASP A 48 -14.32 2.69 7.16
N HIS A 49 -13.36 2.34 8.01
CA HIS A 49 -11.99 2.04 7.58
C HIS A 49 -11.91 0.85 6.61
N THR A 50 -12.75 -0.16 6.82
CA THR A 50 -12.85 -1.31 5.91
C THR A 50 -13.31 -0.87 4.52
N VAL A 51 -14.34 -0.03 4.44
CA VAL A 51 -14.86 0.50 3.18
C VAL A 51 -13.82 1.38 2.48
N GLU A 52 -13.10 2.23 3.21
CA GLU A 52 -12.02 3.05 2.64
C GLU A 52 -10.88 2.17 2.12
N LYS A 53 -10.51 1.10 2.81
CA LYS A 53 -9.50 0.13 2.32
C LYS A 53 -9.95 -0.54 1.02
N ILE A 54 -11.22 -0.95 0.92
CA ILE A 54 -11.79 -1.51 -0.31
C ILE A 54 -11.72 -0.49 -1.45
N LYS A 55 -12.16 0.75 -1.23
CA LYS A 55 -12.08 1.81 -2.24
C LYS A 55 -10.65 2.04 -2.73
N TYR A 56 -9.70 2.09 -1.81
CA TYR A 56 -8.29 2.23 -2.16
C TYR A 56 -7.79 1.09 -3.06
N ILE A 57 -8.07 -0.17 -2.68
CA ILE A 57 -7.67 -1.34 -3.47
C ILE A 57 -8.31 -1.28 -4.86
N HIS A 58 -9.61 -0.99 -4.96
CA HIS A 58 -10.29 -0.86 -6.25
C HIS A 58 -9.69 0.25 -7.10
N ALA A 59 -9.40 1.43 -6.52
CA ALA A 59 -8.79 2.54 -7.26
C ALA A 59 -7.41 2.16 -7.84
N VAL A 60 -6.57 1.46 -7.06
CA VAL A 60 -5.26 0.98 -7.54
C VAL A 60 -5.42 0.02 -8.72
N TYR A 61 -6.30 -0.97 -8.61
CA TYR A 61 -6.47 -1.97 -9.68
C TYR A 61 -7.19 -1.41 -10.91
N ASP A 62 -8.12 -0.49 -10.74
CA ASP A 62 -8.77 0.18 -11.87
C ASP A 62 -7.77 1.05 -12.63
N LEU A 63 -6.93 1.81 -11.92
CA LEU A 63 -5.83 2.55 -12.53
C LEU A 63 -4.85 1.62 -13.25
N ALA A 64 -4.44 0.51 -12.61
CA ALA A 64 -3.55 -0.47 -13.23
C ALA A 64 -4.15 -1.09 -14.51
N LYS A 65 -5.45 -1.33 -14.52
CA LYS A 65 -6.18 -1.80 -15.70
C LYS A 65 -6.23 -0.75 -16.81
N GLU A 66 -6.52 0.50 -16.48
CA GLU A 66 -6.49 1.61 -17.43
C GLU A 66 -5.11 1.80 -18.06
N CYS A 67 -4.05 1.59 -17.28
CA CYS A 67 -2.66 1.64 -17.72
C CYS A 67 -2.22 0.38 -18.49
N GLY A 68 -3.01 -0.69 -18.48
CA GLY A 68 -2.66 -1.97 -19.13
C GLY A 68 -1.70 -2.85 -18.31
N ASP A 69 -1.46 -2.54 -17.03
CA ASP A 69 -0.60 -3.32 -16.14
C ASP A 69 -1.28 -4.61 -15.68
N VAL A 70 -2.61 -4.59 -15.56
CA VAL A 70 -3.43 -5.78 -15.33
C VAL A 70 -4.56 -5.85 -16.36
N SER A 71 -4.96 -7.06 -16.72
CA SER A 71 -6.05 -7.26 -17.70
C SER A 71 -7.44 -7.14 -17.07
N ASP A 72 -7.55 -7.43 -15.77
CA ASP A 72 -8.80 -7.43 -15.01
C ASP A 72 -8.54 -6.93 -13.59
N SER A 73 -9.31 -5.92 -13.17
CA SER A 73 -9.24 -5.27 -11.85
C SER A 73 -10.09 -5.95 -10.78
N SER A 74 -10.83 -7.03 -11.13
CA SER A 74 -11.72 -7.71 -10.19
C SER A 74 -10.97 -8.41 -9.05
N TYR A 75 -11.65 -8.57 -7.90
CA TYR A 75 -11.13 -9.33 -6.77
C TYR A 75 -10.83 -10.79 -7.14
N GLU A 76 -11.66 -11.41 -7.96
CA GLU A 76 -11.47 -12.76 -8.45
C GLU A 76 -10.20 -12.90 -9.29
N ALA A 77 -9.91 -11.93 -10.15
CA ALA A 77 -8.68 -11.89 -10.93
C ALA A 77 -7.44 -11.70 -10.05
N LEU A 78 -7.51 -10.86 -9.01
CA LEU A 78 -6.45 -10.71 -8.01
C LEU A 78 -6.20 -12.05 -7.27
N GLU A 79 -7.27 -12.72 -6.82
CA GLU A 79 -7.14 -14.02 -6.16
C GLU A 79 -6.52 -15.07 -7.09
N GLN A 80 -6.82 -15.02 -8.40
CA GLN A 80 -6.21 -15.91 -9.37
C GLN A 80 -4.73 -15.62 -9.57
N ARG A 81 -4.33 -14.35 -9.72
CA ARG A 81 -2.91 -13.96 -9.85
C ARG A 81 -2.08 -14.39 -8.64
N TRP A 82 -2.63 -14.24 -7.43
CA TRP A 82 -1.98 -14.77 -6.21
C TRP A 82 -1.74 -16.29 -6.28
N LYS A 83 -2.74 -17.07 -6.73
CA LYS A 83 -2.60 -18.52 -6.86
C LYS A 83 -1.56 -18.90 -7.92
N ASP A 84 -1.56 -18.19 -9.04
CA ASP A 84 -0.61 -18.41 -10.14
C ASP A 84 0.82 -18.09 -9.70
N GLU A 85 1.05 -16.99 -8.98
CA GLU A 85 2.37 -16.65 -8.43
C GLU A 85 2.88 -17.74 -7.47
N ASN A 86 2.03 -18.22 -6.56
CA ASN A 86 2.42 -19.29 -5.64
C ASN A 86 2.68 -20.62 -6.36
N ALA A 87 1.93 -20.94 -7.40
CA ALA A 87 2.17 -22.13 -8.22
C ALA A 87 3.51 -22.04 -8.95
N GLU A 88 3.83 -20.88 -9.57
CA GLU A 88 5.12 -20.64 -10.23
C GLU A 88 6.30 -20.75 -9.25
N ARG A 89 6.18 -20.16 -8.06
CA ARG A 89 7.19 -20.27 -6.99
C ARG A 89 7.42 -21.71 -6.56
N SER A 90 6.35 -22.45 -6.36
CA SER A 90 6.42 -23.87 -5.99
C SER A 90 7.12 -24.70 -7.06
N GLU A 91 6.85 -24.43 -8.34
CA GLU A 91 7.52 -25.11 -9.46
C GLU A 91 9.02 -24.80 -9.52
N LYS A 92 9.41 -23.51 -9.35
CA LYS A 92 10.81 -23.09 -9.27
C LYS A 92 11.55 -23.79 -8.13
N VAL A 93 10.94 -23.84 -6.93
CA VAL A 93 11.52 -24.56 -5.78
C VAL A 93 11.70 -26.04 -6.09
N ALA A 94 10.72 -26.69 -6.71
CA ALA A 94 10.81 -28.10 -7.08
C ALA A 94 11.92 -28.40 -8.11
N LYS A 95 12.23 -27.43 -8.97
CA LYS A 95 13.35 -27.50 -9.94
C LYS A 95 14.70 -27.15 -9.34
N GLY A 96 14.77 -26.71 -8.07
CA GLY A 96 15.99 -26.25 -7.42
C GLY A 96 16.48 -24.88 -7.91
N GLU A 97 15.59 -24.10 -8.53
CA GLU A 97 15.90 -22.75 -8.97
C GLU A 97 15.93 -21.78 -7.79
N VAL A 98 16.75 -20.73 -7.92
CA VAL A 98 16.81 -19.68 -6.90
C VAL A 98 15.56 -18.81 -6.99
N ILE A 99 14.85 -18.69 -5.89
CA ILE A 99 13.78 -17.73 -5.74
C ILE A 99 14.18 -16.64 -4.74
N TYR A 100 13.85 -15.40 -5.05
CA TYR A 100 14.05 -14.28 -4.15
C TYR A 100 12.78 -14.03 -3.33
N GLY A 101 12.96 -13.74 -2.03
CA GLY A 101 11.85 -13.48 -1.11
C GLY A 101 11.21 -14.76 -0.57
N LEU A 102 9.91 -14.70 -0.29
CA LEU A 102 9.14 -15.79 0.31
C LEU A 102 8.93 -16.95 -0.68
N LYS A 103 8.92 -18.17 -0.18
CA LYS A 103 8.59 -19.36 -0.98
C LYS A 103 7.12 -19.41 -1.38
N GLU A 104 6.27 -18.85 -0.54
CA GLU A 104 4.83 -18.76 -0.72
C GLU A 104 4.32 -17.48 -0.07
N TYR A 105 3.42 -16.79 -0.74
CA TYR A 105 2.73 -15.62 -0.22
C TYR A 105 1.40 -16.01 0.41
N THR A 106 1.09 -15.49 1.60
CA THR A 106 -0.31 -15.35 2.01
C THR A 106 -0.99 -14.35 1.09
N PHE A 107 -2.32 -14.38 1.00
CA PHE A 107 -3.04 -13.44 0.14
C PHE A 107 -2.76 -11.97 0.53
N GLN A 108 -2.67 -11.67 1.84
CA GLN A 108 -2.32 -10.35 2.34
C GLN A 108 -0.95 -9.88 1.85
N LEU A 109 0.08 -10.72 2.02
CA LEU A 109 1.44 -10.38 1.58
C LEU A 109 1.54 -10.24 0.06
N TYR A 110 0.78 -11.04 -0.69
CA TYR A 110 0.69 -10.89 -2.13
C TYR A 110 0.04 -9.56 -2.54
N LEU A 111 -1.07 -9.20 -1.90
CA LEU A 111 -1.76 -7.93 -2.14
C LEU A 111 -0.82 -6.75 -1.92
N ASP A 112 -0.11 -6.72 -0.80
CA ASP A 112 0.85 -5.65 -0.49
C ASP A 112 2.00 -5.61 -1.50
N TYR A 113 2.51 -6.77 -1.90
CA TYR A 113 3.54 -6.91 -2.92
C TYR A 113 3.06 -6.40 -4.28
N GLU A 114 1.88 -6.84 -4.75
CA GLU A 114 1.35 -6.45 -6.07
C GLU A 114 1.01 -4.95 -6.12
N ILE A 115 0.37 -4.39 -5.07
CA ILE A 115 0.10 -2.95 -4.99
C ILE A 115 1.40 -2.14 -5.02
N SER A 116 2.42 -2.55 -4.27
CA SER A 116 3.71 -1.88 -4.27
C SER A 116 4.39 -1.93 -5.63
N THR A 117 4.31 -3.07 -6.31
CA THR A 117 4.86 -3.26 -7.67
C THR A 117 4.13 -2.37 -8.70
N LEU A 118 2.80 -2.34 -8.67
CA LEU A 118 1.99 -1.49 -9.56
C LEU A 118 2.30 -0.01 -9.34
N LYS A 119 2.41 0.43 -8.09
CA LYS A 119 2.81 1.80 -7.75
C LYS A 119 4.21 2.12 -8.29
N GLU A 120 5.18 1.23 -8.07
CA GLU A 120 6.54 1.42 -8.55
C GLU A 120 6.61 1.50 -10.08
N GLN A 121 5.90 0.63 -10.79
CA GLN A 121 5.79 0.65 -12.24
C GLN A 121 5.20 1.98 -12.75
N TYR A 122 4.09 2.44 -12.12
CA TYR A 122 3.48 3.71 -12.47
C TYR A 122 4.45 4.87 -12.28
N CYS A 123 5.06 4.98 -11.10
CA CYS A 123 5.95 6.08 -10.73
C CYS A 123 7.24 6.13 -11.57
N ASN A 124 7.70 5.00 -12.09
CA ASN A 124 8.92 4.93 -12.91
C ASN A 124 8.65 5.15 -14.41
N ASP A 125 7.40 5.10 -14.85
CA ASP A 125 7.04 5.35 -16.25
C ASP A 125 6.75 6.85 -16.46
N LEU A 126 7.75 7.58 -16.99
CA LEU A 126 7.65 9.03 -17.21
C LEU A 126 6.64 9.42 -18.32
N THR A 127 6.03 8.45 -19.00
CA THR A 127 4.96 8.71 -19.96
C THR A 127 3.60 8.83 -19.31
N ARG A 128 3.47 8.39 -18.05
CA ARG A 128 2.22 8.44 -17.30
C ARG A 128 1.94 9.82 -16.76
N GLU A 129 0.66 10.09 -16.55
CA GLU A 129 0.20 11.38 -16.04
C GLU A 129 0.84 11.72 -14.68
N GLY A 130 1.35 12.92 -14.56
CA GLY A 130 1.99 13.42 -13.34
C GLY A 130 3.42 12.93 -13.09
N MET A 131 3.94 11.95 -13.84
CA MET A 131 5.25 11.33 -13.55
C MET A 131 6.44 12.11 -14.12
N LYS A 132 6.20 12.99 -15.10
CA LYS A 132 7.22 13.94 -15.60
C LYS A 132 7.22 15.19 -14.73
N LEU A 133 8.18 15.28 -13.81
CA LEU A 133 8.28 16.34 -12.84
C LEU A 133 8.87 17.63 -13.43
N THR A 134 8.47 18.76 -12.86
CA THR A 134 9.12 20.07 -13.07
C THR A 134 10.19 20.31 -12.00
N GLU A 135 11.18 21.16 -12.29
CA GLU A 135 12.17 21.56 -11.28
C GLU A 135 11.53 22.27 -10.07
N ALA A 136 10.41 22.97 -10.26
CA ALA A 136 9.70 23.62 -9.16
C ALA A 136 9.14 22.59 -8.17
N GLU A 137 8.53 21.49 -8.65
CA GLU A 137 8.00 20.43 -7.79
C GLU A 137 9.11 19.70 -7.03
N VAL A 138 10.24 19.47 -7.70
CA VAL A 138 11.42 18.85 -7.06
C VAL A 138 11.97 19.75 -5.95
N LEU A 139 12.12 21.04 -6.24
CA LEU A 139 12.65 22.01 -5.28
C LEU A 139 11.71 22.18 -4.08
N GLU A 140 10.41 22.31 -4.30
CA GLU A 140 9.39 22.41 -3.25
C GLU A 140 9.43 21.21 -2.30
N CYS A 141 9.50 20.01 -2.84
CA CYS A 141 9.63 18.79 -2.03
C CYS A 141 10.95 18.76 -1.27
N TYR A 142 12.06 19.13 -1.90
CA TYR A 142 13.36 19.18 -1.25
C TYR A 142 13.39 20.16 -0.07
N GLU A 143 12.80 21.34 -0.23
CA GLU A 143 12.76 22.37 0.81
C GLU A 143 11.77 22.07 1.95
N SER A 144 10.87 21.11 1.77
CA SER A 144 9.83 20.77 2.75
C SER A 144 10.35 20.05 4.01
N ARG A 145 11.53 19.45 3.93
CA ARG A 145 12.16 18.70 5.03
C ARG A 145 13.66 18.49 4.82
N ASP A 146 14.34 18.00 5.85
CA ASP A 146 15.72 17.57 5.76
C ASP A 146 15.85 16.17 5.11
N TRP A 147 16.87 16.01 4.28
CA TRP A 147 17.23 14.77 3.57
C TRP A 147 18.53 14.21 4.10
N ILE A 148 18.43 13.25 5.01
CA ILE A 148 19.57 12.65 5.70
C ILE A 148 19.78 11.22 5.20
N PHE A 149 21.02 10.90 4.75
CA PHE A 149 21.37 9.61 4.20
C PHE A 149 22.58 9.00 4.92
N GLY A 150 22.61 7.68 5.02
CA GLY A 150 23.81 6.92 5.37
C GLY A 150 24.35 7.16 6.77
N GLY A 151 23.53 7.63 7.72
CA GLY A 151 23.95 7.90 9.09
C GLY A 151 24.68 9.23 9.27
N ASN A 152 24.65 10.11 8.27
CA ASN A 152 25.07 11.51 8.41
C ASN A 152 24.05 12.25 9.27
N GLU A 153 24.51 13.29 10.00
CA GLU A 153 23.63 14.17 10.78
C GLU A 153 23.25 15.44 9.99
N GLU A 154 23.87 15.66 8.83
CA GLU A 154 23.70 16.86 8.02
C GLU A 154 22.73 16.59 6.87
N ASN A 155 21.97 17.65 6.51
CA ASN A 155 21.07 17.64 5.35
C ASN A 155 21.89 17.51 4.05
N ALA A 156 21.54 16.57 3.20
CA ALA A 156 22.17 16.40 1.89
C ALA A 156 21.77 17.55 0.97
N ASP A 157 22.69 17.97 0.08
CA ASP A 157 22.35 18.92 -0.97
C ASP A 157 21.36 18.31 -1.98
N LEU A 158 20.73 19.18 -2.79
CA LEU A 158 19.72 18.75 -3.76
C LEU A 158 20.30 17.76 -4.81
N GLU A 159 21.56 17.90 -5.19
CA GLU A 159 22.18 17.00 -6.17
C GLU A 159 22.24 15.56 -5.64
N THR A 160 22.66 15.42 -4.39
CA THR A 160 22.73 14.13 -3.68
C THR A 160 21.34 13.56 -3.39
N ALA A 161 20.39 14.41 -2.99
CA ALA A 161 19.03 14.01 -2.62
C ALA A 161 18.09 13.80 -3.82
N ARG A 162 18.40 14.33 -5.01
CA ARG A 162 17.51 14.45 -6.17
C ARG A 162 16.71 13.17 -6.48
N VAL A 163 17.38 12.03 -6.55
CA VAL A 163 16.71 10.75 -6.88
C VAL A 163 15.63 10.39 -5.85
N ALA A 164 15.93 10.60 -4.57
CA ALA A 164 14.98 10.32 -3.49
C ALA A 164 13.83 11.34 -3.48
N VAL A 165 14.13 12.62 -3.72
CA VAL A 165 13.13 13.69 -3.84
C VAL A 165 12.17 13.44 -4.99
N GLU A 166 12.70 13.17 -6.19
CA GLU A 166 11.88 12.89 -7.37
C GLU A 166 10.99 11.65 -7.18
N ARG A 167 11.54 10.61 -6.55
CA ARG A 167 10.76 9.42 -6.19
C ARG A 167 9.61 9.79 -5.26
N GLU A 168 9.86 10.54 -4.20
CA GLU A 168 8.84 10.95 -3.24
C GLU A 168 7.75 11.80 -3.90
N VAL A 169 8.12 12.77 -4.75
CA VAL A 169 7.13 13.57 -5.49
C VAL A 169 6.24 12.70 -6.37
N ARG A 170 6.81 11.72 -7.09
CA ARG A 170 6.03 10.80 -7.92
C ARG A 170 5.10 9.92 -7.07
N GLU A 171 5.59 9.44 -5.93
CA GLU A 171 4.79 8.64 -5.01
C GLU A 171 3.65 9.42 -4.35
N GLN A 172 3.80 10.73 -4.14
CA GLN A 172 2.74 11.60 -3.63
C GLN A 172 1.68 11.92 -4.70
N LYS A 173 2.05 11.88 -5.97
CA LYS A 173 1.14 12.11 -7.11
C LYS A 173 0.37 10.87 -7.54
N TYR A 174 0.87 9.69 -7.21
CA TYR A 174 0.19 8.42 -7.43
C TYR A 174 -1.03 8.27 -6.53
#